data_74529f0defbe6c792546c5e7d0ff93f6
#
_entry.id   74529f0defbe6c792546c5e7d0ff93f6
#
_cell.length_a   1.000
_cell.length_b   1.000
_cell.length_c   1.000
_cell.angle_alpha   90.00
_cell.angle_beta   90.00
_cell.angle_gamma   90.00
#
_symmetry.space_group_name_H-M   'P 1'
#
loop_
_entity.id
_entity.type
_entity.pdbx_description
1 polymer ?
#
loop_
_entity_poly.entity_id
_entity_poly.type
_entity_poly.pdbx_seq_one_letter_code
_entity_poly.pdbx_strand_id
1 'polypeptide(L)'
;MVLNYIWIAFFVIAFVIAVVKLLFMGDFEVFPAMMDSTFASSKTAFEISLGLTGVLSLWLGIMKIGEKGGVVNALARLLSPVFVRLFPEIPKGHPVTGSIFMNIAANMLGLDNAATPLGLKAMEQLQDLNKKKDTASNPMIMFLVLNTSGLTLIPVSIMVYRAQMGAAQPTDIFVPILLATFFSTLAGIIITSLYQRINLFNLTMLLTLGGACVLVSAIIWGFSQMDKDQVNIVSTTVANILLMLIIIGFILSGVRHKVNVYDAFIEGAKDGFQTAVRIIPYLVAILVGIGVFRASGAMDMLIDGIKWTVAAVGGDTDFVGALPTALMKPLSGSGARGMMVDAMTTYGADSFIGRLSCVFQGSTDTTFYILAVYFGSVGIRYTRHAVACGLLADLAGILSAIAICYMFF
;
A
#
# COMPACT_ATOMS: atom_id res chain seq x y z
N MET A 1 -0.29 13.28 13.20
CA MET A 1 -1.35 13.78 14.12
C MET A 1 -2.61 12.91 14.09
N VAL A 2 -3.16 12.52 12.93
CA VAL A 2 -4.40 11.72 12.84
C VAL A 2 -4.27 10.37 13.55
N LEU A 3 -3.20 9.61 13.31
CA LEU A 3 -2.97 8.31 13.97
C LEU A 3 -2.97 8.42 15.51
N ASN A 4 -2.47 9.53 16.08
CA ASN A 4 -2.50 9.75 17.52
C ASN A 4 -3.93 9.78 18.07
N TYR A 5 -4.84 10.47 17.39
CA TYR A 5 -6.25 10.53 17.81
C TYR A 5 -6.96 9.18 17.65
N ILE A 6 -6.67 8.44 16.58
CA ILE A 6 -7.21 7.10 16.37
C ILE A 6 -6.73 6.15 17.46
N TRP A 7 -5.43 6.19 17.77
CA TRP A 7 -4.85 5.36 18.80
C TRP A 7 -5.43 5.64 20.19
N ILE A 8 -5.58 6.92 20.54
CA ILE A 8 -6.28 7.34 21.78
C ILE A 8 -7.73 6.84 21.76
N ALA A 9 -8.44 6.98 20.64
CA ALA A 9 -9.82 6.57 20.49
C ALA A 9 -9.99 5.06 20.73
N PHE A 10 -9.05 4.20 20.29
CA PHE A 10 -9.11 2.77 20.57
C PHE A 10 -9.21 2.47 22.06
N PHE A 11 -8.37 3.10 22.88
CA PHE A 11 -8.40 2.88 24.32
C PHE A 11 -9.59 3.53 25.01
N VAL A 12 -9.90 4.77 24.66
CA VAL A 12 -11.00 5.51 25.32
C VAL A 12 -12.36 4.88 25.01
N ILE A 13 -12.63 4.57 23.74
CA ILE A 13 -13.89 3.92 23.34
C ILE A 13 -13.98 2.52 23.93
N ALA A 14 -12.91 1.74 23.89
CA ALA A 14 -12.86 0.42 24.49
C ALA A 14 -13.18 0.47 26.00
N PHE A 15 -12.57 1.41 26.71
CA PHE A 15 -12.82 1.60 28.14
C PHE A 15 -14.28 1.98 28.43
N VAL A 16 -14.85 2.91 27.67
CA VAL A 16 -16.25 3.32 27.83
C VAL A 16 -17.21 2.14 27.59
N ILE A 17 -16.97 1.37 26.52
CA ILE A 17 -17.80 0.17 26.22
C ILE A 17 -17.64 -0.87 27.33
N ALA A 18 -16.43 -1.10 27.82
CA ALA A 18 -16.18 -2.04 28.92
C ALA A 18 -16.91 -1.62 30.21
N VAL A 19 -16.91 -0.33 30.53
CA VAL A 19 -17.68 0.20 31.68
C VAL A 19 -19.18 -0.01 31.49
N VAL A 20 -19.71 0.26 30.28
CA VAL A 20 -21.13 0.02 29.97
C VAL A 20 -21.47 -1.47 30.12
N LYS A 21 -20.66 -2.38 29.57
CA LYS A 21 -20.84 -3.82 29.70
C LYS A 21 -20.83 -4.26 31.16
N LEU A 22 -19.87 -3.78 31.96
CA LEU A 22 -19.76 -4.09 33.36
C LEU A 22 -21.02 -3.63 34.15
N LEU A 23 -21.44 -2.38 33.98
CA LEU A 23 -22.49 -1.78 34.79
C LEU A 23 -23.92 -2.23 34.39
N PHE A 24 -24.15 -2.41 33.07
CA PHE A 24 -25.52 -2.68 32.56
C PHE A 24 -25.72 -4.13 32.12
N MET A 25 -24.62 -4.86 31.78
CA MET A 25 -24.71 -6.26 31.34
C MET A 25 -24.11 -7.24 32.36
N GLY A 26 -23.44 -6.74 33.43
CA GLY A 26 -22.81 -7.58 34.46
C GLY A 26 -21.63 -8.37 33.91
N ASP A 27 -20.97 -7.90 32.86
CA ASP A 27 -19.81 -8.55 32.24
C ASP A 27 -18.53 -8.21 33.03
N PHE A 28 -18.18 -9.07 33.98
CA PHE A 28 -16.98 -8.93 34.82
C PHE A 28 -15.71 -9.40 34.10
N GLU A 29 -15.84 -10.13 32.98
CA GLU A 29 -14.70 -10.67 32.23
C GLU A 29 -14.12 -9.67 31.22
N VAL A 30 -14.83 -8.59 30.88
CA VAL A 30 -14.40 -7.63 29.85
C VAL A 30 -13.06 -6.96 30.19
N PHE A 31 -12.82 -6.53 31.44
CA PHE A 31 -11.56 -5.92 31.84
C PHE A 31 -10.40 -6.92 31.90
N PRO A 32 -10.54 -8.11 32.50
CA PRO A 32 -9.55 -9.19 32.34
C PRO A 32 -9.21 -9.47 30.89
N ALA A 33 -10.19 -9.68 30.01
CA ALA A 33 -9.96 -9.92 28.58
C ALA A 33 -9.20 -8.78 27.88
N MET A 34 -9.50 -7.52 28.20
CA MET A 34 -8.75 -6.36 27.67
C MET A 34 -7.32 -6.36 28.14
N MET A 35 -7.05 -6.68 29.41
CA MET A 35 -5.68 -6.74 29.94
C MET A 35 -4.89 -7.90 29.34
N ASP A 36 -5.48 -9.08 29.25
CA ASP A 36 -4.86 -10.25 28.61
C ASP A 36 -4.54 -9.97 27.15
N SER A 37 -5.44 -9.25 26.45
CA SER A 37 -5.21 -8.81 25.06
C SER A 37 -4.00 -7.89 24.93
N THR A 38 -3.69 -7.03 25.90
CA THR A 38 -2.50 -6.18 25.86
C THR A 38 -1.20 -7.00 25.82
N PHE A 39 -1.11 -8.02 26.69
CA PHE A 39 0.06 -8.90 26.77
C PHE A 39 0.15 -9.81 25.53
N ALA A 40 -0.95 -10.42 25.12
CA ALA A 40 -1.00 -11.28 23.95
C ALA A 40 -0.62 -10.52 22.68
N SER A 41 -1.20 -9.34 22.46
CA SER A 41 -0.90 -8.49 21.31
C SER A 41 0.55 -7.99 21.29
N SER A 42 1.11 -7.64 22.46
CA SER A 42 2.52 -7.25 22.55
C SER A 42 3.46 -8.38 22.17
N LYS A 43 3.19 -9.60 22.66
CA LYS A 43 3.95 -10.81 22.31
C LYS A 43 3.85 -11.10 20.81
N THR A 44 2.65 -11.14 20.29
CA THR A 44 2.38 -11.37 18.85
C THR A 44 3.11 -10.34 17.98
N ALA A 45 3.06 -9.06 18.33
CA ALA A 45 3.76 -8.00 17.59
C ALA A 45 5.27 -8.23 17.50
N PHE A 46 5.88 -8.65 18.61
CA PHE A 46 7.30 -8.96 18.67
C PHE A 46 7.65 -10.20 17.85
N GLU A 47 6.90 -11.29 18.01
CA GLU A 47 7.10 -12.55 17.28
C GLU A 47 6.99 -12.37 15.76
N ILE A 48 5.97 -11.64 15.30
CA ILE A 48 5.82 -11.28 13.89
C ILE A 48 7.03 -10.49 13.40
N SER A 49 7.44 -9.46 14.12
CA SER A 49 8.58 -8.62 13.73
C SER A 49 9.89 -9.41 13.65
N LEU A 50 10.10 -10.33 14.59
CA LEU A 50 11.27 -11.20 14.57
C LEU A 50 11.26 -12.12 13.35
N GLY A 51 10.12 -12.74 13.04
CA GLY A 51 9.98 -13.62 11.88
C GLY A 51 10.11 -12.88 10.54
N LEU A 52 9.72 -11.61 10.49
CA LEU A 52 9.90 -10.77 9.30
C LEU A 52 11.37 -10.54 8.95
N THR A 53 12.29 -10.62 9.92
CA THR A 53 13.70 -10.26 9.76
C THR A 53 14.38 -10.98 8.59
N GLY A 54 14.24 -12.31 8.51
CA GLY A 54 14.86 -13.11 7.46
C GLY A 54 14.33 -12.78 6.06
N VAL A 55 13.01 -12.71 5.93
CA VAL A 55 12.37 -12.49 4.62
C VAL A 55 12.55 -11.06 4.14
N LEU A 56 12.51 -10.05 5.04
CA LEU A 56 12.85 -8.65 4.70
C LEU A 56 14.31 -8.53 4.27
N SER A 57 15.24 -9.21 4.99
CA SER A 57 16.65 -9.22 4.61
C SER A 57 16.86 -9.82 3.22
N LEU A 58 16.19 -10.94 2.91
CA LEU A 58 16.24 -11.54 1.56
C LEU A 58 15.81 -10.54 0.49
N TRP A 59 14.60 -9.99 0.63
CA TRP A 59 14.02 -9.16 -0.42
C TRP A 59 14.73 -7.81 -0.55
N LEU A 60 15.08 -7.12 0.54
CA LEU A 60 15.85 -5.87 0.46
C LEU A 60 17.27 -6.11 -0.07
N GLY A 61 17.85 -7.27 0.20
CA GLY A 61 19.10 -7.70 -0.42
C GLY A 61 18.99 -7.82 -1.96
N ILE A 62 17.98 -8.53 -2.45
CA ILE A 62 17.70 -8.66 -3.90
C ILE A 62 17.41 -7.28 -4.52
N MET A 63 16.58 -6.46 -3.87
CA MET A 63 16.26 -5.11 -4.36
C MET A 63 17.48 -4.22 -4.46
N LYS A 64 18.43 -4.31 -3.52
CA LYS A 64 19.69 -3.55 -3.53
C LYS A 64 20.57 -3.91 -4.73
N ILE A 65 20.58 -5.18 -5.12
CA ILE A 65 21.25 -5.60 -6.36
C ILE A 65 20.62 -4.91 -7.57
N GLY A 66 19.29 -4.92 -7.68
CA GLY A 66 18.56 -4.26 -8.77
C GLY A 66 18.78 -2.74 -8.81
N GLU A 67 18.79 -2.08 -7.64
CA GLU A 67 19.07 -0.65 -7.50
C GLU A 67 20.47 -0.32 -8.06
N LYS A 68 21.50 -0.98 -7.55
CA LYS A 68 22.89 -0.80 -8.01
C LYS A 68 23.08 -1.26 -9.45
N GLY A 69 22.33 -2.27 -9.88
CA GLY A 69 22.29 -2.76 -11.25
C GLY A 69 21.59 -1.83 -12.25
N GLY A 70 21.08 -0.66 -11.80
CA GLY A 70 20.48 0.35 -12.67
C GLY A 70 19.05 0.04 -13.14
N VAL A 71 18.37 -0.91 -12.52
CA VAL A 71 16.98 -1.27 -12.87
C VAL A 71 16.04 -0.09 -12.69
N VAL A 72 16.21 0.70 -11.61
CA VAL A 72 15.43 1.93 -11.36
C VAL A 72 15.57 2.90 -12.52
N ASN A 73 16.80 3.12 -13.01
CA ASN A 73 17.08 3.99 -14.15
C ASN A 73 16.47 3.48 -15.46
N ALA A 74 16.47 2.16 -15.65
CA ALA A 74 15.87 1.53 -16.84
C ALA A 74 14.35 1.71 -16.83
N LEU A 75 13.71 1.46 -15.69
CA LEU A 75 12.27 1.64 -15.51
C LEU A 75 11.86 3.11 -15.65
N ALA A 76 12.60 4.03 -15.06
CA ALA A 76 12.37 5.47 -15.18
C ALA A 76 12.43 5.93 -16.65
N ARG A 77 13.36 5.41 -17.45
CA ARG A 77 13.45 5.69 -18.89
C ARG A 77 12.27 5.12 -19.67
N LEU A 78 11.83 3.91 -19.33
CA LEU A 78 10.68 3.26 -19.95
C LEU A 78 9.38 4.05 -19.71
N LEU A 79 9.21 4.58 -18.51
CA LEU A 79 8.03 5.34 -18.12
C LEU A 79 8.03 6.80 -18.61
N SER A 80 9.21 7.35 -18.93
CA SER A 80 9.40 8.75 -19.32
C SER A 80 8.43 9.27 -20.40
N PRO A 81 8.14 8.57 -21.51
CA PRO A 81 7.24 9.07 -22.56
C PRO A 81 5.82 9.35 -22.06
N VAL A 82 5.35 8.55 -21.11
CA VAL A 82 4.03 8.69 -20.48
C VAL A 82 4.01 9.87 -19.51
N PHE A 83 4.96 9.84 -18.58
CA PHE A 83 4.98 10.80 -17.47
C PHE A 83 5.27 12.24 -17.93
N VAL A 84 6.11 12.46 -18.95
CA VAL A 84 6.30 13.81 -19.52
C VAL A 84 4.98 14.46 -19.94
N ARG A 85 4.01 13.67 -20.39
CA ARG A 85 2.69 14.19 -20.81
C ARG A 85 1.77 14.56 -19.63
N LEU A 86 2.00 13.95 -18.46
CA LEU A 86 1.26 14.26 -17.24
C LEU A 86 1.77 15.54 -16.54
N PHE A 87 2.94 16.05 -16.94
CA PHE A 87 3.57 17.24 -16.36
C PHE A 87 3.81 18.35 -17.40
N PRO A 88 2.78 18.84 -18.11
CA PRO A 88 2.95 19.79 -19.21
C PRO A 88 3.52 21.15 -18.77
N GLU A 89 3.39 21.51 -17.49
CA GLU A 89 3.91 22.79 -16.94
C GLU A 89 5.40 22.73 -16.59
N ILE A 90 6.04 21.56 -16.64
CA ILE A 90 7.47 21.44 -16.40
C ILE A 90 8.23 21.75 -17.68
N PRO A 91 9.22 22.66 -17.65
CA PRO A 91 10.04 22.97 -18.81
C PRO A 91 10.77 21.72 -19.34
N LYS A 92 10.86 21.57 -20.66
CA LYS A 92 11.56 20.44 -21.31
C LYS A 92 13.02 20.41 -20.86
N GLY A 93 13.49 19.24 -20.46
CA GLY A 93 14.87 19.05 -20.00
C GLY A 93 15.15 19.51 -18.56
N HIS A 94 14.14 19.95 -17.81
CA HIS A 94 14.35 20.33 -16.42
C HIS A 94 14.72 19.10 -15.56
N PRO A 95 15.70 19.20 -14.63
CA PRO A 95 16.18 18.08 -13.81
C PRO A 95 15.09 17.40 -12.96
N VAL A 96 14.05 18.13 -12.57
CA VAL A 96 12.92 17.60 -11.78
C VAL A 96 12.25 16.41 -12.46
N THR A 97 12.20 16.40 -13.80
CA THR A 97 11.61 15.28 -14.55
C THR A 97 12.32 13.96 -14.22
N GLY A 98 13.65 13.99 -14.15
CA GLY A 98 14.45 12.83 -13.74
C GLY A 98 14.16 12.41 -12.30
N SER A 99 14.08 13.36 -11.36
CA SER A 99 13.81 13.07 -9.95
C SER A 99 12.42 12.45 -9.75
N ILE A 100 11.39 12.97 -10.44
CA ILE A 100 10.03 12.41 -10.44
C ILE A 100 10.03 10.97 -10.94
N PHE A 101 10.67 10.71 -12.09
CA PHE A 101 10.64 9.36 -12.69
C PHE A 101 11.41 8.35 -11.86
N MET A 102 12.52 8.76 -11.28
CA MET A 102 13.29 7.91 -10.37
C MET A 102 12.51 7.57 -9.10
N ASN A 103 11.79 8.54 -8.52
CA ASN A 103 10.94 8.31 -7.36
C ASN A 103 9.81 7.32 -7.70
N ILE A 104 9.08 7.55 -8.80
CA ILE A 104 7.98 6.67 -9.21
C ILE A 104 8.50 5.26 -9.51
N ALA A 105 9.61 5.13 -10.24
CA ALA A 105 10.22 3.84 -10.53
C ALA A 105 10.66 3.10 -9.25
N ALA A 106 11.21 3.81 -8.27
CA ALA A 106 11.59 3.24 -6.99
C ALA A 106 10.35 2.76 -6.19
N ASN A 107 9.27 3.55 -6.15
CA ASN A 107 8.00 3.15 -5.53
C ASN A 107 7.39 1.92 -6.21
N MET A 108 7.36 1.90 -7.55
CA MET A 108 6.85 0.74 -8.30
C MET A 108 7.60 -0.56 -7.98
N LEU A 109 8.89 -0.46 -7.69
CA LEU A 109 9.71 -1.59 -7.28
C LEU A 109 9.65 -1.88 -5.77
N GLY A 110 8.94 -1.07 -4.96
CA GLY A 110 8.88 -1.22 -3.50
C GLY A 110 10.18 -0.84 -2.78
N LEU A 111 10.97 0.07 -3.36
CA LEU A 111 12.22 0.59 -2.80
C LEU A 111 11.95 1.83 -1.92
N ASP A 112 11.18 1.68 -0.85
CA ASP A 112 10.72 2.79 0.01
C ASP A 112 11.88 3.66 0.52
N ASN A 113 13.02 3.06 0.88
CA ASN A 113 14.20 3.77 1.37
C ASN A 113 14.83 4.69 0.31
N ALA A 114 14.77 4.30 -0.97
CA ALA A 114 15.26 5.11 -2.08
C ALA A 114 14.20 6.10 -2.59
N ALA A 115 12.94 5.72 -2.55
CA ALA A 115 11.83 6.51 -3.07
C ALA A 115 11.64 7.83 -2.31
N THR A 116 11.64 7.79 -0.98
CA THR A 116 11.39 9.00 -0.16
C THR A 116 12.40 10.13 -0.39
N PRO A 117 13.73 9.91 -0.35
CA PRO A 117 14.70 10.97 -0.66
C PRO A 117 14.56 11.53 -2.08
N LEU A 118 14.28 10.67 -3.07
CA LEU A 118 14.05 11.09 -4.46
C LEU A 118 12.79 11.96 -4.58
N GLY A 119 11.74 11.61 -3.84
CA GLY A 119 10.51 12.38 -3.79
C GLY A 119 10.68 13.75 -3.13
N LEU A 120 11.41 13.84 -2.03
CA LEU A 120 11.75 15.10 -1.38
C LEU A 120 12.54 16.02 -2.33
N LYS A 121 13.55 15.46 -3.02
CA LYS A 121 14.31 16.20 -4.03
C LYS A 121 13.43 16.67 -5.19
N ALA A 122 12.50 15.84 -5.65
CA ALA A 122 11.54 16.24 -6.68
C ALA A 122 10.66 17.41 -6.20
N MET A 123 10.18 17.35 -4.94
CA MET A 123 9.37 18.43 -4.36
C MET A 123 10.13 19.73 -4.21
N GLU A 124 11.40 19.71 -3.78
CA GLU A 124 12.26 20.91 -3.73
C GLU A 124 12.39 21.54 -5.11
N GLN A 125 12.71 20.76 -6.13
CA GLN A 125 12.84 21.22 -7.51
C GLN A 125 11.51 21.72 -8.09
N LEU A 126 10.36 21.13 -7.71
CA LEU A 126 9.03 21.62 -8.09
C LEU A 126 8.71 22.94 -7.38
N GLN A 127 9.18 23.11 -6.14
CA GLN A 127 9.01 24.34 -5.38
C GLN A 127 9.81 25.50 -5.98
N ASP A 128 10.98 25.22 -6.57
CA ASP A 128 11.76 26.25 -7.29
C ASP A 128 10.97 26.80 -8.48
N LEU A 129 10.25 25.93 -9.21
CA LEU A 129 9.38 26.31 -10.33
C LEU A 129 8.05 26.95 -9.89
N ASN A 130 7.67 26.78 -8.62
CA ASN A 130 6.36 27.19 -8.11
C ASN A 130 6.29 28.72 -7.92
N LYS A 131 5.32 29.36 -8.57
CA LYS A 131 5.10 30.82 -8.47
C LYS A 131 4.51 31.24 -7.13
N LYS A 132 3.66 30.38 -6.51
CA LYS A 132 3.00 30.64 -5.22
C LYS A 132 3.57 29.68 -4.19
N LYS A 133 4.51 30.15 -3.38
CA LYS A 133 5.32 29.30 -2.49
C LYS A 133 4.54 28.58 -1.38
N ASP A 134 3.35 29.04 -1.02
CA ASP A 134 2.47 28.45 -0.01
C ASP A 134 1.35 27.58 -0.58
N THR A 135 1.20 27.56 -1.91
CA THR A 135 0.08 26.90 -2.61
C THR A 135 0.61 25.82 -3.56
N ALA A 136 0.05 24.63 -3.50
CA ALA A 136 0.45 23.51 -4.36
C ALA A 136 0.26 23.83 -5.85
N SER A 137 1.30 23.62 -6.67
CA SER A 137 1.23 23.73 -8.13
C SER A 137 0.62 22.45 -8.75
N ASN A 138 0.15 22.53 -9.99
CA ASN A 138 -0.39 21.37 -10.70
C ASN A 138 0.62 20.20 -10.79
N PRO A 139 1.90 20.42 -11.15
CA PRO A 139 2.88 19.34 -11.15
C PRO A 139 3.08 18.70 -9.76
N MET A 140 3.09 19.48 -8.68
CA MET A 140 3.18 18.94 -7.31
C MET A 140 1.99 18.04 -6.99
N ILE A 141 0.78 18.45 -7.36
CA ILE A 141 -0.44 17.66 -7.10
C ILE A 141 -0.44 16.37 -7.91
N MET A 142 -0.12 16.41 -9.21
CA MET A 142 -0.01 15.21 -10.03
C MET A 142 1.05 14.25 -9.47
N PHE A 143 2.22 14.77 -9.10
CA PHE A 143 3.29 13.97 -8.49
C PHE A 143 2.84 13.29 -7.20
N LEU A 144 2.14 14.04 -6.34
CA LEU A 144 1.59 13.52 -5.10
C LEU A 144 0.57 12.41 -5.37
N VAL A 145 -0.39 12.61 -6.27
CA VAL A 145 -1.43 11.62 -6.57
C VAL A 145 -0.84 10.34 -7.17
N LEU A 146 0.19 10.44 -8.00
CA LEU A 146 0.91 9.27 -8.51
C LEU A 146 1.61 8.47 -7.40
N ASN A 147 2.09 9.16 -6.36
CA ASN A 147 2.66 8.49 -5.18
C ASN A 147 1.57 7.86 -4.30
N THR A 148 0.44 8.55 -4.05
CA THR A 148 -0.64 8.02 -3.21
C THR A 148 -1.37 6.86 -3.86
N SER A 149 -1.61 6.90 -5.17
CA SER A 149 -2.22 5.78 -5.90
C SER A 149 -1.29 4.56 -6.01
N GLY A 150 0.00 4.76 -5.84
CA GLY A 150 1.03 3.78 -5.52
C GLY A 150 1.08 2.56 -6.43
N LEU A 151 1.22 2.72 -7.76
CA LEU A 151 1.36 1.56 -8.66
C LEU A 151 2.53 0.69 -8.19
N THR A 152 2.21 -0.45 -7.58
CA THR A 152 3.19 -1.38 -7.02
C THR A 152 3.33 -2.59 -7.95
N LEU A 153 4.53 -2.79 -8.50
CA LEU A 153 4.82 -3.98 -9.31
C LEU A 153 5.23 -5.18 -8.44
N ILE A 154 5.81 -4.91 -7.29
CA ILE A 154 6.35 -5.96 -6.41
C ILE A 154 5.89 -5.71 -4.97
N PRO A 155 4.74 -6.25 -4.53
CA PRO A 155 4.20 -6.06 -3.19
C PRO A 155 4.90 -6.94 -2.14
N VAL A 156 6.23 -6.89 -2.08
CA VAL A 156 7.07 -7.74 -1.24
C VAL A 156 6.66 -7.73 0.21
N SER A 157 6.51 -6.54 0.80
CA SER A 157 6.23 -6.40 2.22
C SER A 157 4.98 -7.16 2.66
N ILE A 158 3.93 -7.17 1.83
CA ILE A 158 2.67 -7.84 2.15
C ILE A 158 2.81 -9.35 2.07
N MET A 159 3.50 -9.85 1.04
CA MET A 159 3.79 -11.29 0.92
C MET A 159 4.62 -11.80 2.10
N VAL A 160 5.55 -10.97 2.60
CA VAL A 160 6.38 -11.29 3.77
C VAL A 160 5.50 -11.45 5.02
N TYR A 161 4.55 -10.53 5.26
CA TYR A 161 3.60 -10.65 6.36
C TYR A 161 2.73 -11.90 6.22
N ARG A 162 2.23 -12.21 5.04
CA ARG A 162 1.45 -13.43 4.80
C ARG A 162 2.25 -14.70 5.09
N ALA A 163 3.49 -14.77 4.62
CA ALA A 163 4.39 -15.90 4.91
C ALA A 163 4.58 -16.06 6.42
N GLN A 164 4.82 -14.97 7.15
CA GLN A 164 4.99 -14.99 8.60
C GLN A 164 3.71 -15.38 9.36
N MET A 165 2.54 -15.02 8.81
CA MET A 165 1.23 -15.38 9.36
C MET A 165 0.77 -16.79 8.97
N GLY A 166 1.63 -17.60 8.34
CA GLY A 166 1.37 -19.00 8.01
C GLY A 166 0.44 -19.20 6.81
N ALA A 167 0.36 -18.24 5.89
CA ALA A 167 -0.39 -18.46 4.65
C ALA A 167 0.17 -19.63 3.85
N ALA A 168 -0.70 -20.50 3.33
CA ALA A 168 -0.31 -21.64 2.52
C ALA A 168 0.38 -21.23 1.22
N GLN A 169 -0.08 -20.10 0.64
CA GLN A 169 0.49 -19.50 -0.58
C GLN A 169 0.62 -17.99 -0.39
N PRO A 170 1.75 -17.50 0.14
CA PRO A 170 1.92 -16.07 0.41
C PRO A 170 1.82 -15.16 -0.82
N THR A 171 2.04 -15.70 -2.01
CA THR A 171 2.09 -15.00 -3.29
C THR A 171 0.76 -14.93 -4.02
N ASP A 172 -0.32 -15.56 -3.53
CA ASP A 172 -1.65 -15.60 -4.18
C ASP A 172 -2.28 -14.20 -4.33
N ILE A 173 -1.90 -13.26 -3.45
CA ILE A 173 -2.35 -11.86 -3.50
C ILE A 173 -1.58 -10.99 -4.51
N PHE A 174 -0.54 -11.51 -5.17
CA PHE A 174 0.33 -10.71 -6.06
C PHE A 174 -0.45 -10.11 -7.23
N VAL A 175 -1.18 -10.94 -7.99
CA VAL A 175 -1.97 -10.48 -9.13
C VAL A 175 -3.13 -9.58 -8.68
N PRO A 176 -3.91 -9.93 -7.65
CA PRO A 176 -4.92 -9.04 -7.09
C PRO A 176 -4.41 -7.65 -6.71
N ILE A 177 -3.27 -7.54 -6.04
CA ILE A 177 -2.67 -6.25 -5.69
C ILE A 177 -2.27 -5.48 -6.96
N LEU A 178 -1.61 -6.14 -7.92
CA LEU A 178 -1.19 -5.51 -9.16
C LEU A 178 -2.37 -4.90 -9.92
N LEU A 179 -3.48 -5.63 -10.00
CA LEU A 179 -4.71 -5.14 -10.64
C LEU A 179 -5.34 -3.99 -9.85
N ALA A 180 -5.42 -4.09 -8.51
CA ALA A 180 -6.00 -3.06 -7.67
C ALA A 180 -5.21 -1.73 -7.73
N THR A 181 -3.87 -1.79 -7.68
CA THR A 181 -3.02 -0.60 -7.81
C THR A 181 -3.11 0.02 -9.19
N PHE A 182 -3.29 -0.78 -10.24
CA PHE A 182 -3.53 -0.28 -11.59
C PHE A 182 -4.79 0.59 -11.64
N PHE A 183 -5.92 0.11 -11.12
CA PHE A 183 -7.17 0.87 -11.12
C PHE A 183 -7.10 2.13 -10.25
N SER A 184 -6.44 2.06 -9.10
CA SER A 184 -6.17 3.23 -8.25
C SER A 184 -5.37 4.29 -9.01
N THR A 185 -4.26 3.89 -9.64
CA THR A 185 -3.39 4.79 -10.40
C THR A 185 -4.10 5.37 -11.63
N LEU A 186 -4.84 4.54 -12.36
CA LEU A 186 -5.63 4.99 -13.50
C LEU A 186 -6.67 6.04 -13.08
N ALA A 187 -7.42 5.79 -12.01
CA ALA A 187 -8.37 6.74 -11.46
C ALA A 187 -7.68 8.04 -11.01
N GLY A 188 -6.55 7.94 -10.29
CA GLY A 188 -5.75 9.08 -9.87
C GLY A 188 -5.29 9.94 -11.05
N ILE A 189 -4.78 9.33 -12.12
CA ILE A 189 -4.38 10.02 -13.35
C ILE A 189 -5.58 10.71 -14.00
N ILE A 190 -6.70 10.00 -14.19
CA ILE A 190 -7.90 10.54 -14.85
C ILE A 190 -8.45 11.72 -14.05
N ILE A 191 -8.70 11.54 -12.75
CA ILE A 191 -9.29 12.57 -11.89
C ILE A 191 -8.40 13.82 -11.83
N THR A 192 -7.09 13.64 -11.61
CA THR A 192 -6.16 14.77 -11.58
C THR A 192 -6.05 15.47 -12.91
N SER A 193 -6.04 14.72 -14.01
CA SER A 193 -6.02 15.29 -15.37
C SER A 193 -7.28 16.08 -15.69
N LEU A 194 -8.45 15.65 -15.21
CA LEU A 194 -9.70 16.40 -15.34
C LEU A 194 -9.63 17.75 -14.60
N TYR A 195 -9.17 17.74 -13.34
CA TYR A 195 -8.98 18.98 -12.57
C TYR A 195 -7.97 19.93 -13.20
N GLN A 196 -6.90 19.38 -13.80
CA GLN A 196 -5.80 20.16 -14.39
C GLN A 196 -5.97 20.41 -15.89
N ARG A 197 -7.05 19.90 -16.50
CA ARG A 197 -7.34 19.99 -17.94
C ARG A 197 -6.20 19.44 -18.81
N ILE A 198 -5.56 18.36 -18.37
CA ILE A 198 -4.52 17.67 -19.14
C ILE A 198 -5.22 16.81 -20.21
N ASN A 199 -4.79 16.95 -21.47
CA ASN A 199 -5.32 16.15 -22.56
C ASN A 199 -4.74 14.73 -22.54
N LEU A 200 -5.56 13.75 -22.14
CA LEU A 200 -5.21 12.33 -22.13
C LEU A 200 -5.45 11.66 -23.51
N PHE A 201 -6.13 12.33 -24.45
CA PHE A 201 -6.47 11.76 -25.78
C PHE A 201 -5.36 11.95 -26.83
N ASN A 202 -4.11 12.16 -26.41
CA ASN A 202 -2.98 12.15 -27.34
C ASN A 202 -2.52 10.70 -27.62
N LEU A 203 -1.93 10.48 -28.82
CA LEU A 203 -1.56 9.15 -29.29
C LEU A 203 -0.68 8.37 -28.29
N THR A 204 0.26 9.03 -27.63
CA THR A 204 1.14 8.39 -26.62
C THR A 204 0.33 7.88 -25.44
N MET A 205 -0.58 8.70 -24.89
CA MET A 205 -1.42 8.30 -23.76
C MET A 205 -2.44 7.24 -24.16
N LEU A 206 -3.05 7.35 -25.34
CA LEU A 206 -3.97 6.33 -25.85
C LEU A 206 -3.28 4.98 -26.04
N LEU A 207 -2.07 4.97 -26.60
CA LEU A 207 -1.33 3.72 -26.80
C LEU A 207 -0.85 3.11 -25.47
N THR A 208 -0.42 3.93 -24.51
CA THR A 208 0.13 3.43 -23.25
C THR A 208 -0.96 3.13 -22.23
N LEU A 209 -1.81 4.09 -21.85
CA LEU A 209 -2.91 3.85 -20.91
C LEU A 209 -3.98 2.96 -21.51
N GLY A 210 -4.36 3.21 -22.77
CA GLY A 210 -5.32 2.37 -23.49
C GLY A 210 -4.80 0.94 -23.67
N GLY A 211 -3.54 0.78 -24.07
CA GLY A 211 -2.89 -0.52 -24.17
C GLY A 211 -2.81 -1.24 -22.82
N ALA A 212 -2.50 -0.53 -21.74
CA ALA A 212 -2.52 -1.08 -20.39
C ALA A 212 -3.95 -1.49 -19.95
N CYS A 213 -4.97 -0.67 -20.26
CA CYS A 213 -6.37 -1.02 -20.01
C CYS A 213 -6.79 -2.27 -20.79
N VAL A 214 -6.41 -2.39 -22.06
CA VAL A 214 -6.71 -3.58 -22.89
C VAL A 214 -6.02 -4.82 -22.28
N LEU A 215 -4.76 -4.70 -21.89
CA LEU A 215 -4.02 -5.80 -21.25
C LEU A 215 -4.70 -6.24 -19.95
N VAL A 216 -5.01 -5.29 -19.06
CA VAL A 216 -5.68 -5.59 -17.78
C VAL A 216 -7.06 -6.19 -18.02
N SER A 217 -7.84 -5.64 -18.97
CA SER A 217 -9.14 -6.21 -19.33
C SER A 217 -9.03 -7.62 -19.89
N ALA A 218 -8.00 -7.92 -20.68
CA ALA A 218 -7.74 -9.26 -21.20
C ALA A 218 -7.36 -10.24 -20.07
N ILE A 219 -6.56 -9.78 -19.09
CA ILE A 219 -6.23 -10.56 -17.89
C ILE A 219 -7.51 -10.88 -17.10
N ILE A 220 -8.31 -9.86 -16.78
CA ILE A 220 -9.56 -10.02 -16.04
C ILE A 220 -10.52 -10.95 -16.80
N TRP A 221 -10.67 -10.76 -18.10
CA TRP A 221 -11.51 -11.62 -18.93
C TRP A 221 -11.00 -13.07 -18.93
N GLY A 222 -9.69 -13.29 -19.05
CA GLY A 222 -9.08 -14.61 -18.96
C GLY A 222 -9.39 -15.31 -17.63
N PHE A 223 -9.21 -14.61 -16.50
CA PHE A 223 -9.54 -15.14 -15.18
C PHE A 223 -11.04 -15.38 -14.98
N SER A 224 -11.92 -14.54 -15.56
CA SER A 224 -13.37 -14.71 -15.45
C SER A 224 -13.91 -15.96 -16.17
N GLN A 225 -13.13 -16.59 -17.05
CA GLN A 225 -13.48 -17.85 -17.72
C GLN A 225 -13.05 -19.09 -16.93
N MET A 226 -12.35 -18.92 -15.82
CA MET A 226 -11.79 -20.00 -15.00
C MET A 226 -12.64 -20.18 -13.73
N ASP A 227 -12.68 -21.41 -13.20
CA ASP A 227 -13.19 -21.61 -11.83
C ASP A 227 -12.19 -21.11 -10.78
N LYS A 228 -12.62 -20.95 -9.53
CA LYS A 228 -11.80 -20.39 -8.45
C LYS A 228 -10.51 -21.18 -8.19
N ASP A 229 -10.54 -22.51 -8.34
CA ASP A 229 -9.37 -23.35 -8.14
C ASP A 229 -8.33 -23.12 -9.27
N GLN A 230 -8.79 -23.03 -10.51
CA GLN A 230 -7.94 -22.69 -11.67
C GLN A 230 -7.37 -21.27 -11.55
N VAL A 231 -8.19 -20.28 -11.15
CA VAL A 231 -7.74 -18.90 -10.90
C VAL A 231 -6.61 -18.89 -9.88
N ASN A 232 -6.78 -19.60 -8.76
CA ASN A 232 -5.76 -19.68 -7.72
C ASN A 232 -4.46 -20.33 -8.23
N ILE A 233 -4.54 -21.48 -8.91
CA ILE A 233 -3.36 -22.17 -9.45
C ILE A 233 -2.64 -21.29 -10.48
N VAL A 234 -3.36 -20.74 -11.46
CA VAL A 234 -2.77 -19.93 -12.54
C VAL A 234 -2.17 -18.64 -11.97
N SER A 235 -2.92 -17.92 -11.14
CA SER A 235 -2.47 -16.66 -10.52
C SER A 235 -1.20 -16.86 -9.69
N THR A 236 -1.17 -17.87 -8.84
CA THR A 236 -0.01 -18.18 -7.99
C THR A 236 1.20 -18.64 -8.82
N THR A 237 0.96 -19.48 -9.85
CA THR A 237 2.05 -19.90 -10.74
C THR A 237 2.66 -18.73 -11.49
N VAL A 238 1.81 -17.85 -12.07
CA VAL A 238 2.26 -16.63 -12.74
C VAL A 238 3.02 -15.72 -11.78
N ALA A 239 2.50 -15.50 -10.57
CA ALA A 239 3.16 -14.69 -9.55
C ALA A 239 4.56 -15.25 -9.22
N ASN A 240 4.68 -16.56 -8.97
CA ASN A 240 5.94 -17.21 -8.63
C ASN A 240 6.97 -17.15 -9.78
N ILE A 241 6.52 -17.35 -11.03
CA ILE A 241 7.38 -17.18 -12.22
C ILE A 241 7.85 -15.74 -12.34
N LEU A 242 6.96 -14.75 -12.21
CA LEU A 242 7.32 -13.34 -12.30
C LEU A 242 8.30 -12.93 -11.19
N LEU A 243 8.07 -13.35 -9.95
CA LEU A 243 8.98 -13.06 -8.85
C LEU A 243 10.37 -13.68 -9.07
N MET A 244 10.43 -14.92 -9.58
CA MET A 244 11.71 -15.56 -9.89
C MET A 244 12.42 -14.85 -11.06
N LEU A 245 11.68 -14.43 -12.09
CA LEU A 245 12.24 -13.63 -13.19
C LEU A 245 12.77 -12.28 -12.71
N ILE A 246 12.11 -11.64 -11.75
CA ILE A 246 12.59 -10.39 -11.14
C ILE A 246 13.90 -10.64 -10.39
N ILE A 247 13.98 -11.69 -9.56
CA ILE A 247 15.20 -12.05 -8.83
C ILE A 247 16.37 -12.27 -9.81
N ILE A 248 16.16 -13.13 -10.81
CA ILE A 248 17.20 -13.43 -11.81
C ILE A 248 17.56 -12.17 -12.62
N GLY A 249 16.55 -11.39 -13.02
CA GLY A 249 16.76 -10.14 -13.76
C GLY A 249 17.59 -9.13 -12.98
N PHE A 250 17.37 -8.99 -11.67
CA PHE A 250 18.16 -8.09 -10.82
C PHE A 250 19.59 -8.58 -10.66
N ILE A 251 19.79 -9.88 -10.46
CA ILE A 251 21.13 -10.49 -10.40
C ILE A 251 21.88 -10.27 -11.72
N LEU A 252 21.25 -10.57 -12.86
CA LEU A 252 21.88 -10.39 -14.18
C LEU A 252 22.17 -8.91 -14.49
N SER A 253 21.29 -8.01 -14.07
CA SER A 253 21.52 -6.57 -14.19
C SER A 253 22.72 -6.13 -13.35
N GLY A 254 22.86 -6.62 -12.12
CA GLY A 254 24.02 -6.38 -11.27
C GLY A 254 25.32 -6.86 -11.92
N VAL A 255 25.33 -8.10 -12.43
CA VAL A 255 26.49 -8.66 -13.14
C VAL A 255 26.86 -7.81 -14.37
N ARG A 256 25.87 -7.42 -15.18
CA ARG A 256 26.08 -6.59 -16.38
C ARG A 256 26.72 -5.22 -16.04
N HIS A 257 26.33 -4.63 -14.91
CA HIS A 257 26.87 -3.34 -14.44
C HIS A 257 28.13 -3.49 -13.56
N LYS A 258 28.72 -4.71 -13.51
CA LYS A 258 29.93 -5.02 -12.74
C LYS A 258 29.78 -4.71 -11.24
N VAL A 259 28.57 -4.86 -10.70
CA VAL A 259 28.31 -4.75 -9.27
C VAL A 259 28.79 -6.04 -8.59
N ASN A 260 29.46 -5.94 -7.45
CA ASN A 260 29.65 -7.11 -6.59
C ASN A 260 28.29 -7.50 -6.01
N VAL A 261 27.66 -8.51 -6.64
CA VAL A 261 26.28 -8.91 -6.36
C VAL A 261 26.12 -9.37 -4.90
N TYR A 262 27.09 -10.13 -4.39
CA TYR A 262 27.04 -10.63 -3.02
C TYR A 262 27.14 -9.49 -1.99
N ASP A 263 28.08 -8.56 -2.16
CA ASP A 263 28.24 -7.43 -1.25
C ASP A 263 27.03 -6.50 -1.30
N ALA A 264 26.46 -6.27 -2.48
CA ALA A 264 25.23 -5.50 -2.64
C ALA A 264 24.05 -6.18 -1.93
N PHE A 265 23.93 -7.51 -2.04
CA PHE A 265 22.94 -8.27 -1.31
C PHE A 265 23.11 -8.10 0.21
N ILE A 266 24.30 -8.27 0.74
CA ILE A 266 24.58 -8.13 2.19
C ILE A 266 24.26 -6.72 2.69
N GLU A 267 24.56 -5.69 1.89
CA GLU A 267 24.19 -4.30 2.22
C GLU A 267 22.68 -4.13 2.37
N GLY A 268 21.91 -4.57 1.38
CA GLY A 268 20.45 -4.51 1.45
C GLY A 268 19.84 -5.43 2.51
N ALA A 269 20.46 -6.58 2.79
CA ALA A 269 20.03 -7.49 3.86
C ALA A 269 20.19 -6.84 5.25
N LYS A 270 21.25 -6.05 5.47
CA LYS A 270 21.41 -5.26 6.70
C LYS A 270 20.30 -4.21 6.85
N ASP A 271 19.91 -3.54 5.75
CA ASP A 271 18.79 -2.61 5.75
C ASP A 271 17.48 -3.33 6.11
N GLY A 272 17.30 -4.57 5.63
CA GLY A 272 16.15 -5.43 5.96
C GLY A 272 16.06 -5.75 7.46
N PHE A 273 17.19 -6.12 8.07
CA PHE A 273 17.27 -6.36 9.50
C PHE A 273 16.92 -5.09 10.31
N GLN A 274 17.50 -3.94 9.94
CA GLN A 274 17.21 -2.68 10.61
C GLN A 274 15.74 -2.29 10.47
N THR A 275 15.12 -2.54 9.32
CA THR A 275 13.71 -2.28 9.08
C THR A 275 12.83 -3.15 9.98
N ALA A 276 13.13 -4.44 10.13
CA ALA A 276 12.41 -5.34 11.02
C ALA A 276 12.45 -4.87 12.47
N VAL A 277 13.62 -4.47 12.96
CA VAL A 277 13.78 -3.92 14.32
C VAL A 277 13.01 -2.61 14.51
N ARG A 278 13.06 -1.72 13.51
CA ARG A 278 12.36 -0.42 13.54
C ARG A 278 10.84 -0.56 13.57
N ILE A 279 10.30 -1.63 12.99
CA ILE A 279 8.85 -1.88 12.93
C ILE A 279 8.29 -2.30 14.30
N ILE A 280 9.07 -2.94 15.18
CA ILE A 280 8.60 -3.50 16.46
C ILE A 280 7.75 -2.50 17.28
N PRO A 281 8.23 -1.30 17.62
CA PRO A 281 7.46 -0.38 18.46
C PRO A 281 6.12 0.03 17.83
N TYR A 282 6.10 0.18 16.50
CA TYR A 282 4.88 0.55 15.77
C TYR A 282 3.87 -0.60 15.75
N LEU A 283 4.31 -1.84 15.54
CA LEU A 283 3.42 -3.01 15.60
C LEU A 283 2.89 -3.23 17.02
N VAL A 284 3.73 -3.13 18.04
CA VAL A 284 3.29 -3.23 19.44
C VAL A 284 2.21 -2.18 19.72
N ALA A 285 2.47 -0.91 19.43
CA ALA A 285 1.52 0.16 19.70
C ALA A 285 0.17 -0.08 19.01
N ILE A 286 0.19 -0.43 17.72
CA ILE A 286 -1.04 -0.61 16.93
C ILE A 286 -1.77 -1.89 17.32
N LEU A 287 -1.09 -3.04 17.41
CA LEU A 287 -1.75 -4.30 17.74
C LEU A 287 -2.31 -4.31 19.16
N VAL A 288 -1.64 -3.67 20.13
CA VAL A 288 -2.19 -3.51 21.49
C VAL A 288 -3.45 -2.64 21.45
N GLY A 289 -3.44 -1.50 20.74
CA GLY A 289 -4.61 -0.64 20.61
C GLY A 289 -5.80 -1.36 19.97
N ILE A 290 -5.56 -2.08 18.87
CA ILE A 290 -6.59 -2.87 18.16
C ILE A 290 -7.09 -4.04 19.05
N GLY A 291 -6.16 -4.74 19.72
CA GLY A 291 -6.48 -5.86 20.60
C GLY A 291 -7.40 -5.44 21.74
N VAL A 292 -7.10 -4.33 22.42
CA VAL A 292 -7.95 -3.75 23.46
C VAL A 292 -9.32 -3.33 22.90
N PHE A 293 -9.34 -2.68 21.74
CA PHE A 293 -10.55 -2.26 21.06
C PHE A 293 -11.46 -3.46 20.66
N ARG A 294 -10.84 -4.55 20.20
CA ARG A 294 -11.53 -5.81 19.88
C ARG A 294 -12.01 -6.53 21.14
N ALA A 295 -11.18 -6.67 22.17
CA ALA A 295 -11.53 -7.34 23.41
C ALA A 295 -12.70 -6.67 24.16
N SER A 296 -12.86 -5.35 24.02
CA SER A 296 -14.03 -4.64 24.54
C SER A 296 -15.32 -4.95 23.78
N GLY A 297 -15.24 -5.51 22.55
CA GLY A 297 -16.35 -5.71 21.62
C GLY A 297 -16.63 -4.49 20.71
N ALA A 298 -15.85 -3.42 20.83
CA ALA A 298 -16.03 -2.21 20.03
C ALA A 298 -15.84 -2.46 18.51
N MET A 299 -14.87 -3.31 18.15
CA MET A 299 -14.62 -3.66 16.76
C MET A 299 -15.79 -4.42 16.14
N ASP A 300 -16.36 -5.37 16.88
CA ASP A 300 -17.48 -6.16 16.40
C ASP A 300 -18.74 -5.29 16.24
N MET A 301 -19.00 -4.38 17.19
CA MET A 301 -20.07 -3.39 17.05
C MET A 301 -19.92 -2.51 15.81
N LEU A 302 -18.69 -2.08 15.50
CA LEU A 302 -18.41 -1.29 14.30
C LEU A 302 -18.68 -2.11 13.03
N ILE A 303 -18.12 -3.32 12.96
CA ILE A 303 -18.27 -4.23 11.82
C ILE A 303 -19.75 -4.59 11.61
N ASP A 304 -20.46 -4.94 12.67
CA ASP A 304 -21.88 -5.32 12.60
C ASP A 304 -22.77 -4.14 12.19
N GLY A 305 -22.47 -2.92 12.66
CA GLY A 305 -23.16 -1.71 12.21
C GLY A 305 -22.98 -1.46 10.71
N ILE A 306 -21.79 -1.67 10.19
CA ILE A 306 -21.52 -1.55 8.75
C ILE A 306 -22.21 -2.68 7.97
N LYS A 307 -22.12 -3.93 8.46
CA LYS A 307 -22.83 -5.08 7.86
C LYS A 307 -24.32 -4.83 7.76
N TRP A 308 -24.93 -4.35 8.84
CA TRP A 308 -26.35 -4.01 8.83
C TRP A 308 -26.69 -2.98 7.75
N THR A 309 -25.86 -1.93 7.63
CA THR A 309 -26.06 -0.88 6.63
C THR A 309 -25.93 -1.43 5.21
N VAL A 310 -24.94 -2.27 4.94
CA VAL A 310 -24.70 -2.88 3.63
C VAL A 310 -25.83 -3.86 3.28
N ALA A 311 -26.23 -4.69 4.23
CA ALA A 311 -27.34 -5.64 4.07
C ALA A 311 -28.69 -4.92 3.81
N ALA A 312 -28.93 -3.77 4.45
CA ALA A 312 -30.14 -2.97 4.27
C ALA A 312 -30.30 -2.47 2.81
N VAL A 313 -29.20 -2.30 2.07
CA VAL A 313 -29.21 -1.96 0.63
C VAL A 313 -29.06 -3.18 -0.29
N GLY A 314 -29.14 -4.41 0.28
CA GLY A 314 -29.05 -5.67 -0.48
C GLY A 314 -27.65 -6.05 -0.93
N GLY A 315 -26.60 -5.47 -0.34
CA GLY A 315 -25.20 -5.78 -0.63
C GLY A 315 -24.70 -7.02 0.10
N ASP A 316 -23.71 -7.68 -0.49
CA ASP A 316 -22.93 -8.73 0.18
C ASP A 316 -22.10 -8.12 1.33
N THR A 317 -21.95 -8.85 2.42
CA THR A 317 -21.29 -8.36 3.65
C THR A 317 -19.93 -9.03 3.94
N ASP A 318 -19.48 -9.98 3.12
CA ASP A 318 -18.27 -10.76 3.36
C ASP A 318 -17.00 -9.88 3.42
N PHE A 319 -16.96 -8.81 2.61
CA PHE A 319 -15.84 -7.87 2.59
C PHE A 319 -15.76 -6.97 3.84
N VAL A 320 -16.85 -6.83 4.61
CA VAL A 320 -16.92 -5.81 5.67
C VAL A 320 -15.89 -6.05 6.77
N GLY A 321 -15.57 -7.31 7.08
CA GLY A 321 -14.54 -7.64 8.07
C GLY A 321 -13.13 -7.13 7.71
N ALA A 322 -12.86 -6.86 6.43
CA ALA A 322 -11.59 -6.30 5.96
C ALA A 322 -11.57 -4.76 5.92
N LEU A 323 -12.74 -4.09 5.96
CA LEU A 323 -12.83 -2.62 5.85
C LEU A 323 -12.01 -1.82 6.86
N PRO A 324 -11.77 -2.25 8.10
CA PRO A 324 -10.90 -1.53 9.02
C PRO A 324 -9.51 -1.25 8.40
N THR A 325 -8.95 -2.20 7.63
CA THR A 325 -7.68 -1.99 6.89
C THR A 325 -7.83 -0.92 5.81
N ALA A 326 -8.90 -0.97 5.01
CA ALA A 326 -9.17 -0.01 3.95
C ALA A 326 -9.34 1.43 4.47
N LEU A 327 -10.11 1.60 5.56
CA LEU A 327 -10.37 2.91 6.17
C LEU A 327 -9.11 3.51 6.83
N MET A 328 -8.25 2.65 7.38
CA MET A 328 -6.99 3.09 7.98
C MET A 328 -5.93 3.47 6.94
N LYS A 329 -5.97 2.89 5.74
CA LYS A 329 -4.90 3.03 4.75
C LYS A 329 -4.61 4.48 4.33
N PRO A 330 -5.59 5.33 3.99
CA PRO A 330 -5.34 6.73 3.68
C PRO A 330 -4.74 7.52 4.85
N LEU A 331 -5.05 7.11 6.08
CA LEU A 331 -4.71 7.81 7.31
C LEU A 331 -3.33 7.44 7.84
N SER A 332 -2.98 6.14 7.80
CA SER A 332 -1.74 5.60 8.36
C SER A 332 -1.36 4.25 7.75
N GLY A 333 -0.23 4.19 7.07
CA GLY A 333 0.30 2.94 6.50
C GLY A 333 0.68 1.91 7.58
N SER A 334 1.24 2.34 8.71
CA SER A 334 1.53 1.44 9.84
C SER A 334 0.25 0.99 10.55
N GLY A 335 -0.75 1.88 10.69
CA GLY A 335 -2.05 1.55 11.23
C GLY A 335 -2.80 0.52 10.37
N ALA A 336 -2.85 0.73 9.06
CA ALA A 336 -3.46 -0.21 8.13
C ALA A 336 -2.74 -1.58 8.12
N ARG A 337 -1.41 -1.58 8.26
CA ARG A 337 -0.63 -2.81 8.42
C ARG A 337 -1.01 -3.58 9.68
N GLY A 338 -1.21 -2.87 10.80
CA GLY A 338 -1.70 -3.48 12.04
C GLY A 338 -3.11 -4.07 11.86
N MET A 339 -4.03 -3.35 11.20
CA MET A 339 -5.37 -3.88 10.88
C MET A 339 -5.33 -5.10 9.95
N MET A 340 -4.42 -5.12 8.97
CA MET A 340 -4.19 -6.28 8.11
C MET A 340 -3.71 -7.50 8.92
N VAL A 341 -2.76 -7.29 9.82
CA VAL A 341 -2.25 -8.37 10.71
C VAL A 341 -3.35 -8.86 11.65
N ASP A 342 -4.13 -7.97 12.26
CA ASP A 342 -5.28 -8.32 13.09
C ASP A 342 -6.32 -9.13 12.30
N ALA A 343 -6.65 -8.73 11.07
CA ALA A 343 -7.56 -9.47 10.22
C ALA A 343 -7.04 -10.88 9.90
N MET A 344 -5.76 -11.04 9.56
CA MET A 344 -5.15 -12.35 9.33
C MET A 344 -5.10 -13.21 10.59
N THR A 345 -4.87 -12.60 11.75
CA THR A 345 -4.85 -13.32 13.04
C THR A 345 -6.24 -13.80 13.43
N THR A 346 -7.24 -12.95 13.24
CA THR A 346 -8.61 -13.21 13.69
C THR A 346 -9.37 -14.15 12.75
N TYR A 347 -9.25 -13.92 11.44
CA TYR A 347 -10.03 -14.64 10.42
C TYR A 347 -9.22 -15.70 9.68
N GLY A 348 -7.90 -15.71 9.85
CA GLY A 348 -6.95 -16.56 9.14
C GLY A 348 -6.34 -15.88 7.91
N ALA A 349 -5.05 -16.16 7.67
CA ALA A 349 -4.30 -15.55 6.57
C ALA A 349 -4.86 -15.91 5.17
N ASP A 350 -5.42 -17.12 5.03
CA ASP A 350 -5.99 -17.64 3.78
C ASP A 350 -7.51 -17.46 3.66
N SER A 351 -8.15 -16.83 4.67
CA SER A 351 -9.55 -16.44 4.57
C SER A 351 -9.77 -15.32 3.55
N PHE A 352 -10.99 -15.18 3.04
CA PHE A 352 -11.36 -14.07 2.16
C PHE A 352 -11.04 -12.70 2.79
N ILE A 353 -11.40 -12.52 4.08
CA ILE A 353 -11.13 -11.28 4.83
C ILE A 353 -9.63 -11.05 4.98
N GLY A 354 -8.84 -12.08 5.30
CA GLY A 354 -7.39 -11.99 5.43
C GLY A 354 -6.72 -11.59 4.10
N ARG A 355 -7.08 -12.25 3.01
CA ARG A 355 -6.60 -11.92 1.66
C ARG A 355 -7.01 -10.52 1.22
N LEU A 356 -8.28 -10.16 1.37
CA LEU A 356 -8.79 -8.83 1.02
C LEU A 356 -8.10 -7.73 1.83
N SER A 357 -7.85 -7.93 3.14
CA SER A 357 -7.09 -6.99 3.97
C SER A 357 -5.67 -6.78 3.43
N CYS A 358 -5.03 -7.85 2.94
CA CYS A 358 -3.73 -7.76 2.27
C CYS A 358 -3.80 -6.97 0.96
N VAL A 359 -4.84 -7.19 0.15
CA VAL A 359 -5.02 -6.45 -1.10
C VAL A 359 -5.33 -4.98 -0.81
N PHE A 360 -6.13 -4.65 0.20
CA PHE A 360 -6.34 -3.26 0.64
C PHE A 360 -5.03 -2.58 1.06
N GLN A 361 -4.19 -3.28 1.84
CA GLN A 361 -2.90 -2.74 2.24
C GLN A 361 -2.00 -2.44 1.04
N GLY A 362 -2.09 -3.24 -0.03
CA GLY A 362 -1.28 -3.11 -1.25
C GLY A 362 -1.88 -2.23 -2.34
N SER A 363 -3.17 -1.91 -2.29
CA SER A 363 -3.89 -1.27 -3.40
C SER A 363 -3.57 0.21 -3.60
N THR A 364 -3.12 0.90 -2.55
CA THR A 364 -2.76 2.32 -2.56
C THR A 364 -1.60 2.57 -1.59
N ASP A 365 -1.11 3.82 -1.54
CA ASP A 365 -0.23 4.28 -0.46
C ASP A 365 -0.99 5.21 0.50
N THR A 366 -0.32 5.75 1.51
CA THR A 366 -0.94 6.50 2.60
C THR A 366 -1.08 7.97 2.23
N THR A 367 -2.25 8.36 1.74
CA THR A 367 -2.51 9.70 1.18
C THR A 367 -2.14 10.84 2.14
N PHE A 368 -2.60 10.80 3.40
CA PHE A 368 -2.30 11.89 4.34
C PHE A 368 -0.84 11.94 4.79
N TYR A 369 -0.15 10.80 4.83
CA TYR A 369 1.28 10.76 5.12
C TYR A 369 2.09 11.39 3.98
N ILE A 370 1.80 11.01 2.74
CA ILE A 370 2.48 11.56 1.55
C ILE A 370 2.24 13.06 1.44
N LEU A 371 1.01 13.52 1.67
CA LEU A 371 0.69 14.96 1.75
C LEU A 371 1.54 15.68 2.79
N ALA A 372 1.60 15.14 4.02
CA ALA A 372 2.34 15.76 5.12
C ALA A 372 3.84 15.81 4.86
N VAL A 373 4.42 14.72 4.33
CA VAL A 373 5.86 14.63 4.07
C VAL A 373 6.26 15.52 2.90
N TYR A 374 5.59 15.42 1.77
CA TYR A 374 6.01 16.11 0.54
C TYR A 374 5.63 17.59 0.56
N PHE A 375 4.40 17.95 0.92
CA PHE A 375 4.01 19.36 1.04
C PHE A 375 4.66 20.04 2.24
N GLY A 376 4.78 19.31 3.35
CA GLY A 376 5.44 19.82 4.55
C GLY A 376 6.91 20.16 4.34
N SER A 377 7.65 19.36 3.57
CA SER A 377 9.08 19.59 3.30
C SER A 377 9.36 20.90 2.58
N VAL A 378 8.40 21.40 1.80
CA VAL A 378 8.53 22.63 0.99
C VAL A 378 7.59 23.77 1.43
N GLY A 379 6.94 23.62 2.58
CA GLY A 379 6.12 24.70 3.19
C GLY A 379 4.79 24.97 2.50
N ILE A 380 4.24 24.02 1.74
CA ILE A 380 2.91 24.14 1.13
C ILE A 380 1.83 24.10 2.23
N ARG A 381 0.98 25.11 2.28
CA ARG A 381 -0.17 25.22 3.20
C ARG A 381 -1.51 24.95 2.53
N TYR A 382 -1.66 25.37 1.28
CA TYR A 382 -2.90 25.23 0.51
C TYR A 382 -2.77 24.09 -0.51
N THR A 383 -3.36 22.94 -0.19
CA THR A 383 -3.23 21.70 -0.96
C THR A 383 -4.09 21.66 -2.23
N ARG A 384 -5.02 22.61 -2.39
CA ARG A 384 -5.98 22.67 -3.51
C ARG A 384 -6.75 21.34 -3.64
N HIS A 385 -6.76 20.75 -4.85
CA HIS A 385 -7.46 19.49 -5.15
C HIS A 385 -6.64 18.22 -4.85
N ALA A 386 -5.45 18.34 -4.24
CA ALA A 386 -4.58 17.17 -3.98
C ALA A 386 -5.25 16.11 -3.07
N VAL A 387 -5.88 16.56 -1.97
CA VAL A 387 -6.56 15.66 -1.03
C VAL A 387 -7.72 14.94 -1.72
N ALA A 388 -8.55 15.68 -2.45
CA ALA A 388 -9.71 15.09 -3.14
C ALA A 388 -9.28 14.07 -4.19
N CYS A 389 -8.26 14.40 -5.01
CA CYS A 389 -7.74 13.47 -6.02
C CYS A 389 -7.11 12.22 -5.39
N GLY A 390 -6.34 12.37 -4.29
CA GLY A 390 -5.75 11.25 -3.57
C GLY A 390 -6.82 10.32 -2.98
N LEU A 391 -7.79 10.87 -2.26
CA LEU A 391 -8.86 10.06 -1.65
C LEU A 391 -9.78 9.39 -2.68
N LEU A 392 -10.00 10.00 -3.83
CA LEU A 392 -10.75 9.36 -4.92
C LEU A 392 -9.94 8.22 -5.58
N ALA A 393 -8.63 8.36 -5.67
CA ALA A 393 -7.75 7.26 -6.09
C ALA A 393 -7.76 6.11 -5.06
N ASP A 394 -7.72 6.43 -3.77
CA ASP A 394 -7.86 5.44 -2.68
C ASP A 394 -9.19 4.71 -2.78
N LEU A 395 -10.28 5.43 -2.97
CA LEU A 395 -11.62 4.83 -3.12
C LEU A 395 -11.68 3.89 -4.33
N ALA A 396 -11.12 4.29 -5.47
CA ALA A 396 -11.04 3.43 -6.65
C ALA A 396 -10.20 2.17 -6.37
N GLY A 397 -9.09 2.30 -5.66
CA GLY A 397 -8.27 1.17 -5.20
C GLY A 397 -9.05 0.21 -4.29
N ILE A 398 -9.79 0.74 -3.33
CA ILE A 398 -10.62 -0.06 -2.41
C ILE A 398 -11.72 -0.81 -3.17
N LEU A 399 -12.49 -0.12 -4.00
CA LEU A 399 -13.59 -0.73 -4.77
C LEU A 399 -13.08 -1.81 -5.74
N SER A 400 -11.96 -1.53 -6.43
CA SER A 400 -11.36 -2.52 -7.32
C SER A 400 -10.80 -3.71 -6.55
N ALA A 401 -10.19 -3.51 -5.37
CA ALA A 401 -9.70 -4.59 -4.54
C ALA A 401 -10.83 -5.53 -4.11
N ILE A 402 -12.00 -4.99 -3.71
CA ILE A 402 -13.18 -5.79 -3.38
C ILE A 402 -13.60 -6.62 -4.58
N ALA A 403 -13.84 -5.98 -5.74
CA ALA A 403 -14.29 -6.66 -6.95
C ALA A 403 -13.31 -7.76 -7.42
N ILE A 404 -12.01 -7.46 -7.39
CA ILE A 404 -10.96 -8.41 -7.77
C ILE A 404 -10.89 -9.58 -6.78
N CYS A 405 -10.99 -9.33 -5.46
CA CYS A 405 -10.95 -10.42 -4.49
C CYS A 405 -12.15 -11.36 -4.61
N TYR A 406 -13.36 -10.87 -4.89
CA TYR A 406 -14.50 -11.74 -5.19
C TYR A 406 -14.32 -12.61 -6.44
N MET A 407 -13.53 -12.13 -7.40
CA MET A 407 -13.22 -12.89 -8.61
C MET A 407 -12.13 -13.96 -8.35
N PHE A 408 -11.16 -13.66 -7.46
CA PHE A 408 -10.01 -14.54 -7.24
C PHE A 408 -10.22 -15.55 -6.12
N PHE A 409 -11.01 -15.21 -5.11
CA PHE A 409 -11.20 -15.96 -3.86
C PHE A 409 -12.69 -16.16 -3.56
#